data_d6557f241617f5aa016eae341944dfc1
#
_entry.id   d6557f241617f5aa016eae341944dfc1
#
_cell.length_a   1.000
_cell.length_b   1.000
_cell.length_c   1.000
_cell.angle_alpha   90.00
_cell.angle_beta   90.00
_cell.angle_gamma   90.00
#
_symmetry.space_group_name_H-M   'P 1'
#
loop_
_entity.id
_entity.type
_entity.pdbx_description
1 polymer ?
#
loop_
_entity_poly.entity_id
_entity_poly.type
_entity_poly.pdbx_seq_one_letter_code
_entity_poly.pdbx_strand_id
1 'polypeptide(L)'
;MSAVKIIRFGDRPPAPDIARPDKVSAGDPVTTTHNYFTDSTGGFFSGIWESTPGKWSCDYSESEFVYLISGRARLTDADGHGETFGPGSAFVIPAGFKGSWETLESLKKYYAIFQPG
;
A
#
# COMPACT_ATOMS: atom_id res chain seq x y z
N MET A 1 -34.00 -2.82 7.66
CA MET A 1 -32.72 -2.10 7.57
C MET A 1 -31.66 -2.84 8.37
N SER A 2 -30.56 -3.19 7.74
CA SER A 2 -29.49 -3.90 8.41
C SER A 2 -28.57 -2.94 9.17
N ALA A 3 -28.05 -3.38 10.29
CA ALA A 3 -27.02 -2.62 10.98
C ALA A 3 -25.73 -2.62 10.14
N VAL A 4 -24.99 -1.53 10.23
CA VAL A 4 -23.65 -1.46 9.66
C VAL A 4 -22.73 -2.33 10.52
N LYS A 5 -21.92 -3.15 9.86
CA LYS A 5 -21.12 -4.15 10.56
C LYS A 5 -19.63 -3.78 10.50
N ILE A 6 -18.91 -4.20 11.53
CA ILE A 6 -17.45 -4.06 11.56
C ILE A 6 -16.85 -5.03 10.53
N ILE A 7 -15.84 -4.56 9.84
CA ILE A 7 -15.10 -5.34 8.84
C ILE A 7 -13.76 -5.71 9.46
N ARG A 8 -13.47 -7.00 9.51
CA ARG A 8 -12.23 -7.52 10.08
C ARG A 8 -11.29 -7.95 8.95
N PHE A 9 -10.07 -7.46 8.97
CA PHE A 9 -9.05 -7.92 8.03
C PHE A 9 -8.58 -9.31 8.41
N GLY A 10 -8.34 -10.15 7.40
CA GLY A 10 -7.94 -11.54 7.59
C GLY A 10 -9.09 -12.52 7.68
N ASP A 11 -10.32 -12.03 7.85
CA ASP A 11 -11.53 -12.85 7.90
C ASP A 11 -12.24 -12.74 6.55
N ARG A 12 -12.52 -13.89 5.93
CA ARG A 12 -13.17 -13.95 4.61
C ARG A 12 -12.50 -13.01 3.60
N PRO A 13 -11.22 -13.25 3.26
CA PRO A 13 -10.51 -12.33 2.38
C PRO A 13 -11.21 -12.22 1.03
N PRO A 14 -11.33 -11.00 0.49
CA PRO A 14 -11.85 -10.81 -0.85
C PRO A 14 -10.90 -11.40 -1.89
N ALA A 15 -11.42 -11.62 -3.09
CA ALA A 15 -10.59 -12.09 -4.20
C ALA A 15 -9.41 -11.12 -4.40
N PRO A 16 -8.19 -11.65 -4.56
CA PRO A 16 -7.03 -10.78 -4.70
C PRO A 16 -6.99 -10.11 -6.08
N ASP A 17 -6.51 -8.87 -6.09
CA ASP A 17 -6.11 -8.19 -7.32
C ASP A 17 -4.60 -8.32 -7.42
N ILE A 18 -4.14 -9.07 -8.42
CA ILE A 18 -2.72 -9.34 -8.63
C ILE A 18 -2.25 -8.48 -9.80
N ALA A 19 -1.19 -7.72 -9.59
CA ALA A 19 -0.71 -6.77 -10.59
C ALA A 19 0.81 -6.69 -10.60
N ARG A 20 1.33 -6.07 -11.66
CA ARG A 20 2.74 -5.69 -11.75
C ARG A 20 2.81 -4.17 -11.83
N PRO A 21 3.63 -3.52 -10.99
CA PRO A 21 3.76 -2.07 -11.06
C PRO A 21 4.30 -1.60 -12.40
N ASP A 22 3.91 -0.39 -12.79
CA ASP A 22 4.54 0.30 -13.91
C ASP A 22 5.87 0.90 -13.48
N LYS A 23 6.70 1.25 -14.46
CA LYS A 23 7.96 2.00 -14.25
C LYS A 23 8.91 1.31 -13.27
N VAL A 24 9.00 -0.01 -13.39
CA VAL A 24 9.91 -0.82 -12.59
C VAL A 24 11.35 -0.51 -13.00
N SER A 25 12.19 -0.21 -12.01
CA SER A 25 13.62 0.05 -12.21
C SER A 25 14.50 -1.08 -11.72
N ALA A 26 13.99 -1.99 -10.89
CA ALA A 26 14.74 -3.15 -10.42
C ALA A 26 13.81 -4.28 -10.05
N GLY A 27 14.24 -5.52 -10.33
CA GLY A 27 13.49 -6.73 -9.98
C GLY A 27 12.29 -6.99 -10.89
N ASP A 28 11.46 -7.92 -10.46
CA ASP A 28 10.22 -8.29 -11.14
C ASP A 28 9.09 -8.37 -10.08
N PRO A 29 8.74 -7.22 -9.47
CA PRO A 29 7.79 -7.24 -8.36
C PRO A 29 6.37 -7.59 -8.82
N VAL A 30 5.70 -8.36 -7.98
CA VAL A 30 4.29 -8.68 -8.13
C VAL A 30 3.58 -8.18 -6.87
N THR A 31 2.50 -7.44 -7.05
CA THR A 31 1.70 -6.94 -5.94
C THR A 31 0.37 -7.67 -5.86
N THR A 32 -0.12 -7.85 -4.65
CA THR A 32 -1.40 -8.50 -4.39
C THR A 32 -2.20 -7.63 -3.44
N THR A 33 -3.38 -7.20 -3.87
CA THR A 33 -4.25 -6.33 -3.08
C THR A 33 -5.50 -7.08 -2.67
N HIS A 34 -5.77 -7.11 -1.36
CA HIS A 34 -7.02 -7.61 -0.80
C HIS A 34 -7.76 -6.40 -0.23
N ASN A 35 -8.63 -5.79 -1.05
CA ASN A 35 -9.37 -4.61 -0.63
C ASN A 35 -10.61 -5.03 0.15
N TYR A 36 -10.61 -4.78 1.45
CA TYR A 36 -11.69 -5.22 2.34
C TYR A 36 -12.84 -4.23 2.42
N PHE A 37 -12.58 -2.95 2.19
CA PHE A 37 -13.60 -1.92 2.34
C PHE A 37 -13.35 -0.76 1.39
N THR A 38 -14.42 -0.29 0.78
CA THR A 38 -14.47 0.97 0.04
C THR A 38 -15.73 1.68 0.47
N ASP A 39 -15.61 2.95 0.86
CA ASP A 39 -16.78 3.71 1.30
C ASP A 39 -17.69 4.10 0.14
N SER A 40 -18.86 4.67 0.45
CA SER A 40 -19.87 4.99 -0.57
C SER A 40 -19.40 6.07 -1.55
N THR A 41 -18.43 6.90 -1.18
CA THR A 41 -17.87 7.92 -2.09
C THR A 41 -16.84 7.35 -3.04
N GLY A 42 -16.29 6.16 -2.72
CA GLY A 42 -15.17 5.57 -3.43
C GLY A 42 -13.83 6.22 -3.08
N GLY A 43 -13.82 7.23 -2.20
CA GLY A 43 -12.63 7.98 -1.86
C GLY A 43 -11.87 7.47 -0.65
N PHE A 44 -12.45 6.54 0.11
CA PHE A 44 -11.74 5.90 1.22
C PHE A 44 -11.81 4.39 1.06
N PHE A 45 -10.64 3.75 1.09
CA PHE A 45 -10.59 2.29 1.01
C PHE A 45 -9.43 1.75 1.83
N SER A 46 -9.58 0.52 2.28
CA SER A 46 -8.59 -0.10 3.17
C SER A 46 -8.56 -1.61 3.02
N GLY A 47 -7.43 -2.18 3.35
CA GLY A 47 -7.23 -3.61 3.23
C GLY A 47 -5.81 -4.04 3.51
N ILE A 48 -5.43 -5.15 2.85
CA ILE A 48 -4.11 -5.75 2.97
C ILE A 48 -3.45 -5.76 1.59
N TRP A 49 -2.18 -5.37 1.55
CA TRP A 49 -1.40 -5.33 0.33
C TRP A 49 -0.09 -6.08 0.55
N GLU A 50 0.32 -6.84 -0.45
CA GLU A 50 1.55 -7.62 -0.43
C GLU A 50 2.37 -7.30 -1.67
N SER A 51 3.69 -7.42 -1.54
CA SER A 51 4.62 -7.22 -2.65
C SER A 51 5.80 -8.15 -2.53
N THR A 52 6.21 -8.71 -3.66
CA THR A 52 7.51 -9.36 -3.78
C THR A 52 8.58 -8.30 -4.04
N PRO A 53 9.88 -8.65 -3.88
CA PRO A 53 10.96 -7.66 -4.02
C PRO A 53 11.01 -6.99 -5.40
N GLY A 54 11.31 -5.70 -5.38
CA GLY A 54 11.46 -4.88 -6.58
C GLY A 54 11.34 -3.41 -6.27
N LYS A 55 11.68 -2.58 -7.25
CA LYS A 55 11.67 -1.12 -7.11
C LYS A 55 10.97 -0.49 -8.29
N TRP A 56 10.14 0.51 -8.02
CA TRP A 56 9.43 1.23 -9.06
C TRP A 56 9.21 2.69 -8.66
N SER A 57 9.02 3.55 -9.68
CA SER A 57 8.66 4.94 -9.46
C SER A 57 7.21 5.05 -9.02
N CYS A 58 6.93 5.97 -8.13
CA CYS A 58 5.58 6.20 -7.64
C CYS A 58 5.26 7.69 -7.60
N ASP A 59 3.98 8.00 -7.81
CA ASP A 59 3.43 9.35 -7.80
C ASP A 59 2.05 9.23 -7.15
N TYR A 60 1.95 9.71 -5.92
CA TYR A 60 0.75 9.51 -5.11
C TYR A 60 -0.21 10.68 -5.29
N SER A 61 -1.37 10.42 -5.85
CA SER A 61 -2.47 11.40 -5.88
C SER A 61 -3.34 11.31 -4.64
N GLU A 62 -3.18 10.26 -3.86
CA GLU A 62 -3.93 9.96 -2.62
C GLU A 62 -2.99 9.95 -1.43
N SER A 63 -3.54 10.19 -0.25
CA SER A 63 -2.81 9.99 0.99
C SER A 63 -3.02 8.56 1.47
N GLU A 64 -1.96 7.92 1.93
CA GLU A 64 -2.02 6.53 2.37
C GLU A 64 -1.43 6.37 3.76
N PHE A 65 -2.20 5.78 4.68
CA PHE A 65 -1.69 5.30 5.95
C PHE A 65 -1.21 3.85 5.76
N VAL A 66 -0.01 3.55 6.25
CA VAL A 66 0.60 2.22 6.15
C VAL A 66 0.97 1.72 7.52
N TYR A 67 0.65 0.46 7.80
CA TYR A 67 1.22 -0.29 8.91
C TYR A 67 1.89 -1.54 8.35
N LEU A 68 3.21 -1.65 8.53
CA LEU A 68 3.99 -2.77 8.03
C LEU A 68 3.88 -3.97 8.96
N ILE A 69 3.35 -5.08 8.42
CA ILE A 69 3.18 -6.33 9.18
C ILE A 69 4.45 -7.15 9.10
N SER A 70 5.00 -7.32 7.89
CA SER A 70 6.18 -8.10 7.64
C SER A 70 6.94 -7.58 6.43
N GLY A 71 8.20 -7.92 6.31
CA GLY A 71 9.05 -7.49 5.23
C GLY A 71 9.69 -6.12 5.50
N ARG A 72 10.31 -5.56 4.46
CA ARG A 72 11.01 -4.27 4.54
C ARG A 72 10.78 -3.49 3.26
N ALA A 73 10.63 -2.19 3.40
CA ALA A 73 10.48 -1.29 2.27
C ALA A 73 11.35 -0.06 2.46
N ARG A 74 11.80 0.51 1.34
CA ARG A 74 12.49 1.79 1.33
C ARG A 74 11.73 2.75 0.42
N LEU A 75 11.39 3.91 0.97
CA LEU A 75 10.81 4.99 0.18
C LEU A 75 11.87 6.08 0.01
N THR A 76 12.00 6.56 -1.22
CA THR A 76 12.95 7.63 -1.54
C THR A 76 12.16 8.73 -2.24
N ASP A 77 12.30 9.98 -1.76
CA ASP A 77 11.61 11.11 -2.35
C ASP A 77 12.35 11.66 -3.59
N ALA A 78 11.78 12.69 -4.21
CA ALA A 78 12.33 13.26 -5.43
C ALA A 78 13.71 13.93 -5.22
N ASP A 79 14.04 14.29 -3.98
CA ASP A 79 15.32 14.89 -3.63
C ASP A 79 16.39 13.87 -3.28
N GLY A 80 16.03 12.58 -3.31
CA GLY A 80 16.95 11.50 -3.02
C GLY A 80 17.03 11.12 -1.53
N HIS A 81 16.18 11.70 -0.68
CA HIS A 81 16.11 11.32 0.73
C HIS A 81 15.30 10.03 0.86
N GLY A 82 15.91 9.02 1.44
CA GLY A 82 15.28 7.73 1.60
C GLY A 82 15.14 7.33 3.05
N GLU A 83 14.12 6.54 3.34
CA GLU A 83 13.87 5.97 4.65
C GLU A 83 13.44 4.52 4.50
N THR A 84 13.98 3.66 5.36
CA THR A 84 13.68 2.23 5.35
C THR A 84 12.78 1.89 6.52
N PHE A 85 11.73 1.13 6.24
CA PHE A 85 10.73 0.72 7.23
C PHE A 85 10.73 -0.80 7.35
N GLY A 86 10.57 -1.28 8.57
CA GLY A 86 10.45 -2.71 8.88
C GLY A 86 9.16 -3.02 9.62
N PRO A 87 8.99 -4.29 10.07
CA PRO A 87 7.76 -4.71 10.76
C PRO A 87 7.45 -3.84 11.97
N GLY A 88 6.18 -3.47 12.14
CA GLY A 88 5.71 -2.60 13.21
C GLY A 88 5.80 -1.12 12.90
N SER A 89 6.37 -0.73 11.77
CA SER A 89 6.42 0.68 11.36
C SER A 89 5.05 1.16 10.92
N ALA A 90 4.68 2.36 11.35
CA ALA A 90 3.46 3.03 10.93
C ALA A 90 3.83 4.40 10.37
N PHE A 91 3.31 4.74 9.19
CA PHE A 91 3.64 6.00 8.55
C PHE A 91 2.56 6.41 7.57
N VAL A 92 2.62 7.67 7.14
CA VAL A 92 1.73 8.21 6.12
C VAL A 92 2.56 8.61 4.91
N ILE A 93 2.08 8.24 3.72
CA ILE A 93 2.58 8.77 2.46
C ILE A 93 1.57 9.83 2.02
N PRO A 94 1.92 11.12 2.12
CA PRO A 94 0.96 12.18 1.75
C PRO A 94 0.72 12.24 0.25
N ALA A 95 -0.47 12.66 -0.14
CA ALA A 95 -0.77 12.97 -1.53
C ALA A 95 0.24 14.00 -2.05
N GLY A 96 0.70 13.79 -3.27
CA GLY A 96 1.74 14.61 -3.87
C GLY A 96 3.15 14.05 -3.72
N PHE A 97 3.32 12.98 -2.94
CA PHE A 97 4.61 12.33 -2.83
C PHE A 97 5.02 11.75 -4.19
N LYS A 98 6.22 12.08 -4.61
CA LYS A 98 6.85 11.56 -5.84
C LYS A 98 8.20 11.01 -5.49
N GLY A 99 8.51 9.81 -6.00
CA GLY A 99 9.77 9.18 -5.71
C GLY A 99 9.74 7.73 -6.12
N SER A 100 10.27 6.85 -5.25
CA SER A 100 10.26 5.42 -5.51
C SER A 100 9.85 4.65 -4.26
N TRP A 101 9.24 3.51 -4.52
CA TRP A 101 8.99 2.45 -3.55
C TRP A 101 9.90 1.29 -3.90
N GLU A 102 10.60 0.76 -2.90
CA GLU A 102 11.37 -0.46 -3.07
C GLU A 102 10.97 -1.47 -2.02
N THR A 103 10.47 -2.62 -2.45
CA THR A 103 10.27 -3.76 -1.57
C THR A 103 11.60 -4.50 -1.50
N LEU A 104 12.23 -4.43 -0.33
CA LEU A 104 13.55 -5.05 -0.10
C LEU A 104 13.41 -6.52 0.26
N GLU A 105 12.39 -6.85 1.05
CA GLU A 105 12.02 -8.22 1.43
C GLU A 105 10.52 -8.35 1.20
N SER A 106 10.07 -9.51 0.77
CA SER A 106 8.63 -9.75 0.56
C SER A 106 7.81 -9.20 1.70
N LEU A 107 6.81 -8.40 1.38
CA LEU A 107 6.21 -7.45 2.31
C LEU A 107 4.71 -7.64 2.39
N LYS A 108 4.17 -7.43 3.58
CA LYS A 108 2.74 -7.38 3.84
C LYS A 108 2.44 -6.18 4.71
N LYS A 109 1.44 -5.40 4.31
CA LYS A 109 1.03 -4.20 5.04
C LYS A 109 -0.47 -4.08 5.12
N TYR A 110 -0.96 -3.40 6.17
CA TYR A 110 -2.29 -2.82 6.16
C TYR A 110 -2.21 -1.45 5.48
N TYR A 111 -3.24 -1.11 4.72
CA TYR A 111 -3.35 0.23 4.13
C TYR A 111 -4.72 0.83 4.40
N ALA A 112 -4.75 2.15 4.49
CA ALA A 112 -5.96 2.95 4.46
C ALA A 112 -5.65 4.15 3.56
N ILE A 113 -6.41 4.31 2.49
CA ILE A 113 -6.15 5.30 1.44
C ILE A 113 -7.32 6.26 1.38
N PHE A 114 -6.98 7.55 1.34
CA PHE A 114 -7.95 8.62 1.17
C PHE A 114 -7.67 9.37 -0.13
N GLN A 115 -8.65 9.35 -1.02
CA GLN A 115 -8.63 10.10 -2.27
C GLN A 115 -9.65 11.22 -2.15
N PRO A 116 -9.22 12.48 -1.99
CA PRO A 116 -10.16 13.58 -1.93
C PRO A 116 -10.92 13.72 -3.25
N GLY A 117 -12.20 13.99 -3.11
CA GLY A 117 -13.11 14.15 -4.25
C GLY A 117 -12.94 15.47 -4.97
#